data_e10000d16eb2c412c127bfaa75a8603e
#
_entry.id   e10000d16eb2c412c127bfaa75a8603e
#
_cell.length_a   1.000
_cell.length_b   1.000
_cell.length_c   1.000
_cell.angle_alpha   90.00
_cell.angle_beta   90.00
_cell.angle_gamma   90.00
#
_symmetry.space_group_name_H-M   'P 1'
#
loop_
_entity.id
_entity.type
_entity.pdbx_description
1 polymer ?
#
loop_
_entity_poly.entity_id
_entity_poly.type
_entity_poly.pdbx_seq_one_letter_code
_entity_poly.pdbx_strand_id
1 'polypeptide(L)'
;MDKLAHPLARGASWLLIYLTAVQPLHPAIAAGITAANGNTQVAMKPGNVPVVNIATPNAAGISHNTYQDFNVGTPGAVLNNATQGGKTQLGVTIDNGNARLKGKPAELIINEVTSGNRSELKGRLEVFGNKTGVMIANPNGITCDGCGFINTPSVTLTTGKPQFDKQGALDALEVKKGAVIIGGNGLDGAGAEYVDVISRATELNGKINAKTLTLTQGANRVSFKDGTVKPIAGEGAKPQLAVDTKALGGMYAGKIRLVATEAGVGVNLSNVTSTQRDISLTTAGKITLSNVKAQTDLNISGREIVTLAGSSVRAERDLTLAATTVDNRSSTTAHGDMRVFASTVRNTGTVSYTHLRAHETRRHL
;
A
#
# COMPACT_ATOMS: atom_id res chain seq x y z
N MET A 1 -18.64 -4.72 -74.42
CA MET A 1 -17.71 -3.75 -73.81
C MET A 1 -17.35 -4.24 -72.43
N ASP A 2 -16.28 -5.02 -72.33
CA ASP A 2 -15.81 -5.64 -71.13
C ASP A 2 -14.94 -4.65 -70.34
N LYS A 3 -15.29 -4.41 -69.12
CA LYS A 3 -14.42 -3.71 -68.16
C LYS A 3 -13.61 -4.72 -67.37
N LEU A 4 -12.36 -4.89 -67.76
CA LEU A 4 -11.36 -5.61 -66.98
C LEU A 4 -11.18 -4.94 -65.61
N ALA A 5 -11.61 -5.64 -64.59
CA ALA A 5 -11.30 -5.28 -63.21
C ALA A 5 -9.86 -5.75 -62.91
N HIS A 6 -8.94 -4.83 -62.64
CA HIS A 6 -7.56 -5.12 -62.33
C HIS A 6 -7.42 -5.93 -61.04
N PRO A 7 -6.79 -7.12 -61.07
CA PRO A 7 -6.63 -7.98 -59.89
C PRO A 7 -5.62 -7.42 -58.86
N LEU A 8 -4.85 -6.36 -59.20
CA LEU A 8 -3.84 -5.77 -58.34
C LEU A 8 -4.40 -4.93 -57.19
N ALA A 9 -5.63 -4.39 -57.31
CA ALA A 9 -6.22 -3.59 -56.24
C ALA A 9 -6.71 -4.41 -55.03
N ARG A 10 -7.04 -5.69 -55.22
CA ARG A 10 -7.48 -6.59 -54.16
C ARG A 10 -6.32 -7.15 -53.34
N GLY A 11 -5.15 -7.35 -53.93
CA GLY A 11 -3.96 -7.84 -53.22
C GLY A 11 -3.35 -6.81 -52.28
N ALA A 12 -3.38 -5.52 -52.65
CA ALA A 12 -2.84 -4.44 -51.83
C ALA A 12 -3.70 -4.20 -50.53
N SER A 13 -5.02 -4.34 -50.65
CA SER A 13 -5.91 -4.19 -49.48
C SER A 13 -5.72 -5.31 -48.45
N TRP A 14 -5.51 -6.54 -48.87
CA TRP A 14 -5.26 -7.67 -47.96
C TRP A 14 -3.86 -7.60 -47.33
N LEU A 15 -2.87 -7.09 -48.07
CA LEU A 15 -1.53 -6.90 -47.51
C LEU A 15 -1.48 -5.80 -46.46
N LEU A 16 -2.23 -4.71 -46.67
CA LEU A 16 -2.37 -3.64 -45.66
C LEU A 16 -3.11 -4.11 -44.38
N ILE A 17 -4.17 -4.90 -44.55
CA ILE A 17 -4.90 -5.49 -43.43
C ILE A 17 -4.00 -6.48 -42.65
N TYR A 18 -3.20 -7.27 -43.38
CA TYR A 18 -2.29 -8.22 -42.72
C TYR A 18 -1.15 -7.52 -42.00
N LEU A 19 -0.59 -6.43 -42.55
CA LEU A 19 0.44 -5.62 -41.89
C LEU A 19 -0.07 -4.86 -40.66
N THR A 20 -1.33 -4.46 -40.64
CA THR A 20 -1.92 -3.81 -39.46
C THR A 20 -2.39 -4.81 -38.40
N ALA A 21 -2.72 -6.05 -38.79
CA ALA A 21 -3.14 -7.10 -37.87
C ALA A 21 -1.98 -7.84 -37.17
N VAL A 22 -0.76 -7.73 -37.71
CA VAL A 22 0.46 -8.39 -37.18
C VAL A 22 1.42 -7.38 -36.55
N GLN A 23 0.93 -6.22 -36.13
CA GLN A 23 1.72 -5.43 -35.19
C GLN A 23 1.75 -6.21 -33.88
N PRO A 24 2.95 -6.66 -33.46
CA PRO A 24 3.03 -7.27 -32.15
C PRO A 24 2.54 -6.22 -31.16
N LEU A 25 1.52 -6.59 -30.38
CA LEU A 25 1.18 -5.86 -29.17
C LEU A 25 2.44 -5.96 -28.29
N HIS A 26 3.33 -5.00 -28.45
CA HIS A 26 4.39 -4.82 -27.47
C HIS A 26 3.64 -4.53 -26.16
N PRO A 27 3.78 -5.37 -25.14
CA PRO A 27 3.29 -4.97 -23.84
C PRO A 27 3.89 -3.59 -23.58
N ALA A 28 3.04 -2.60 -23.31
CA ALA A 28 3.53 -1.29 -22.94
C ALA A 28 4.44 -1.52 -21.72
N ILE A 29 5.73 -1.49 -21.95
CA ILE A 29 6.71 -1.55 -20.87
C ILE A 29 6.45 -0.27 -20.13
N ALA A 30 5.96 -0.38 -18.90
CA ALA A 30 5.78 0.78 -18.05
C ALA A 30 7.08 1.57 -18.08
N ALA A 31 7.00 2.87 -18.36
CA ALA A 31 8.17 3.73 -18.34
C ALA A 31 8.87 3.52 -16.98
N GLY A 32 10.18 3.53 -16.96
CA GLY A 32 10.96 3.35 -15.74
C GLY A 32 10.81 4.53 -14.78
N ILE A 33 11.91 5.09 -14.33
CA ILE A 33 11.90 6.29 -13.49
C ILE A 33 12.26 7.50 -14.37
N THR A 34 11.36 8.48 -14.44
CA THR A 34 11.52 9.72 -15.20
C THR A 34 11.30 10.92 -14.30
N ALA A 35 12.35 11.69 -14.02
CA ALA A 35 12.26 12.89 -13.20
C ALA A 35 11.38 13.96 -13.88
N ALA A 36 10.58 14.68 -13.11
CA ALA A 36 9.74 15.76 -13.61
C ALA A 36 10.53 17.07 -13.85
N ASN A 37 11.67 17.23 -13.19
CA ASN A 37 12.50 18.43 -13.29
C ASN A 37 13.98 18.11 -13.02
N GLY A 38 14.85 19.12 -13.12
CA GLY A 38 16.29 18.96 -12.95
C GLY A 38 16.79 18.81 -11.50
N ASN A 39 15.92 18.85 -10.49
CA ASN A 39 16.33 18.69 -9.10
C ASN A 39 16.74 17.28 -8.75
N THR A 40 16.20 16.31 -9.49
CA THR A 40 16.46 14.89 -9.36
C THR A 40 17.08 14.39 -10.66
N GLN A 41 18.11 13.57 -10.58
CA GLN A 41 18.79 13.03 -11.73
C GLN A 41 18.71 11.50 -11.73
N VAL A 42 18.33 10.93 -12.85
CA VAL A 42 18.24 9.48 -13.04
C VAL A 42 19.29 9.04 -14.06
N ALA A 43 20.10 8.05 -13.69
CA ALA A 43 21.09 7.42 -14.56
C ALA A 43 20.85 5.91 -14.59
N MET A 44 20.83 5.34 -15.78
CA MET A 44 20.73 3.89 -15.96
C MET A 44 22.10 3.26 -15.78
N LYS A 45 22.20 2.26 -14.92
CA LYS A 45 23.40 1.46 -14.70
C LYS A 45 23.29 0.07 -15.35
N PRO A 46 24.41 -0.65 -15.54
CA PRO A 46 24.40 -2.02 -16.05
C PRO A 46 23.39 -2.91 -15.30
N GLY A 47 22.74 -3.83 -16.02
CA GLY A 47 21.67 -4.67 -15.47
C GLY A 47 20.31 -3.99 -15.46
N ASN A 48 20.15 -2.87 -16.14
CA ASN A 48 18.90 -2.08 -16.21
C ASN A 48 18.42 -1.58 -14.82
N VAL A 49 19.35 -1.24 -13.94
CA VAL A 49 19.06 -0.68 -12.63
C VAL A 49 19.18 0.85 -12.69
N PRO A 50 18.09 1.60 -12.57
CA PRO A 50 18.17 3.05 -12.46
C PRO A 50 18.74 3.45 -11.11
N VAL A 51 19.64 4.43 -11.12
CA VAL A 51 20.18 5.09 -9.94
C VAL A 51 19.67 6.52 -9.93
N VAL A 52 18.99 6.88 -8.88
CA VAL A 52 18.43 8.20 -8.67
C VAL A 52 19.36 8.99 -7.74
N ASN A 53 20.03 10.01 -8.28
CA ASN A 53 20.66 11.03 -7.45
C ASN A 53 19.56 11.96 -6.95
N ILE A 54 19.14 11.74 -5.71
CA ILE A 54 18.03 12.45 -5.09
C ILE A 54 18.31 13.94 -4.93
N ALA A 55 17.25 14.72 -4.88
CA ALA A 55 17.29 16.17 -4.72
C ALA A 55 17.97 16.58 -3.40
N THR A 56 18.54 17.77 -3.39
CA THR A 56 19.12 18.38 -2.20
C THR A 56 18.08 18.37 -1.07
N PRO A 57 18.42 17.81 0.11
CA PRO A 57 17.52 17.88 1.26
C PRO A 57 17.30 19.33 1.69
N ASN A 58 16.07 19.64 2.06
CA ASN A 58 15.73 20.93 2.62
C ASN A 58 16.18 21.07 4.08
N ALA A 59 15.86 22.22 4.73
CA ALA A 59 16.24 22.46 6.12
C ALA A 59 15.64 21.46 7.12
N ALA A 60 14.52 20.81 6.77
CA ALA A 60 13.90 19.75 7.57
C ALA A 60 14.48 18.35 7.28
N GLY A 61 15.54 18.25 6.47
CA GLY A 61 16.17 16.97 6.12
C GLY A 61 15.42 16.17 5.04
N ILE A 62 14.46 16.78 4.34
CA ILE A 62 13.62 16.09 3.36
C ILE A 62 14.16 16.30 1.96
N SER A 63 14.47 15.20 1.26
CA SER A 63 14.70 15.19 -0.18
C SER A 63 13.38 14.95 -0.89
N HIS A 64 12.81 15.99 -1.47
CA HIS A 64 11.56 15.92 -2.22
C HIS A 64 11.83 15.79 -3.71
N ASN A 65 11.50 14.63 -4.25
CA ASN A 65 11.73 14.25 -5.62
C ASN A 65 10.40 14.13 -6.35
N THR A 66 10.26 14.81 -7.48
CA THR A 66 9.06 14.75 -8.31
C THR A 66 9.34 14.04 -9.61
N TYR A 67 8.36 13.24 -10.04
CA TYR A 67 8.49 12.37 -11.21
C TYR A 67 7.30 12.49 -12.16
N GLN A 68 7.56 12.27 -13.44
CA GLN A 68 6.52 11.92 -14.41
C GLN A 68 6.16 10.44 -14.28
N ASP A 69 7.18 9.58 -14.14
CA ASP A 69 7.02 8.14 -13.93
C ASP A 69 7.93 7.68 -12.80
N PHE A 70 7.36 6.88 -11.91
CA PHE A 70 8.12 6.19 -10.88
C PHE A 70 7.71 4.72 -10.87
N ASN A 71 8.45 3.92 -11.64
CA ASN A 71 8.26 2.48 -11.76
C ASN A 71 9.57 1.78 -11.42
N VAL A 72 9.50 0.72 -10.64
CA VAL A 72 10.65 -0.12 -10.30
C VAL A 72 10.48 -1.48 -10.96
N GLY A 73 11.34 -1.78 -11.93
CA GLY A 73 11.36 -3.09 -12.59
C GLY A 73 11.96 -4.18 -11.71
N THR A 74 11.90 -5.41 -12.17
CA THR A 74 12.43 -6.57 -11.43
C THR A 74 13.91 -6.47 -11.05
N PRO A 75 14.79 -5.81 -11.85
CA PRO A 75 16.17 -5.59 -11.43
C PRO A 75 16.33 -4.69 -10.21
N GLY A 76 15.28 -3.93 -9.85
CA GLY A 76 15.31 -2.98 -8.76
C GLY A 76 15.72 -1.58 -9.18
N ALA A 77 15.82 -0.68 -8.20
CA ALA A 77 16.27 0.69 -8.37
C ALA A 77 17.02 1.16 -7.12
N VAL A 78 17.84 2.19 -7.27
CA VAL A 78 18.66 2.74 -6.20
C VAL A 78 18.34 4.22 -6.01
N LEU A 79 18.06 4.61 -4.78
CA LEU A 79 18.03 6.01 -4.34
C LEU A 79 19.38 6.34 -3.70
N ASN A 80 20.16 7.20 -4.35
CA ASN A 80 21.50 7.54 -3.88
C ASN A 80 21.47 8.60 -2.79
N ASN A 81 21.55 8.17 -1.55
CA ASN A 81 21.65 8.99 -0.32
C ASN A 81 23.07 8.90 0.30
N ALA A 82 24.09 8.74 -0.52
CA ALA A 82 25.47 8.62 -0.09
C ALA A 82 26.29 9.84 -0.50
N THR A 83 27.20 10.25 0.37
CA THR A 83 28.20 11.29 0.08
C THR A 83 29.46 10.75 -0.57
N GLN A 84 29.60 9.43 -0.63
CA GLN A 84 30.73 8.71 -1.26
C GLN A 84 30.21 7.59 -2.16
N GLY A 85 31.02 7.17 -3.12
CA GLY A 85 30.74 6.01 -3.95
C GLY A 85 30.87 4.70 -3.21
N GLY A 86 30.49 3.62 -3.83
CA GLY A 86 30.56 2.27 -3.29
C GLY A 86 29.71 1.27 -4.08
N LYS A 87 29.59 0.07 -3.52
CA LYS A 87 28.79 -1.00 -4.12
C LYS A 87 27.45 -1.14 -3.40
N THR A 88 26.37 -1.15 -4.15
CA THR A 88 25.01 -1.36 -3.62
C THR A 88 24.76 -2.83 -3.34
N GLN A 89 23.73 -3.13 -2.53
CA GLN A 89 23.29 -4.52 -2.31
C GLN A 89 22.66 -5.14 -3.57
N LEU A 90 22.12 -4.32 -4.46
CA LEU A 90 21.65 -4.76 -5.77
C LEU A 90 22.79 -5.07 -6.77
N GLY A 91 24.06 -4.92 -6.33
CA GLY A 91 25.24 -5.25 -7.13
C GLY A 91 25.70 -4.15 -8.08
N VAL A 92 25.12 -2.97 -8.00
CA VAL A 92 25.50 -1.81 -8.83
C VAL A 92 26.65 -1.06 -8.18
N THR A 93 27.61 -0.59 -8.98
CA THR A 93 28.67 0.30 -8.53
C THR A 93 28.25 1.76 -8.71
N ILE A 94 28.35 2.52 -7.63
CA ILE A 94 28.17 3.97 -7.60
C ILE A 94 29.57 4.59 -7.53
N ASP A 95 29.97 5.24 -8.59
CA ASP A 95 31.36 5.74 -8.74
C ASP A 95 31.66 6.87 -7.74
N ASN A 96 30.69 7.77 -7.56
CA ASN A 96 30.81 8.93 -6.69
C ASN A 96 29.54 9.08 -5.85
N GLY A 97 29.67 9.74 -4.70
CA GLY A 97 28.52 10.16 -3.91
C GLY A 97 27.60 11.10 -4.69
N ASN A 98 26.43 11.31 -4.18
CA ASN A 98 25.46 12.27 -4.73
C ASN A 98 25.85 13.70 -4.34
N ALA A 99 26.42 14.44 -5.28
CA ALA A 99 26.85 15.83 -5.07
C ALA A 99 25.69 16.78 -4.70
N ARG A 100 24.45 16.41 -5.06
CA ARG A 100 23.26 17.19 -4.73
C ARG A 100 22.97 17.22 -3.23
N LEU A 101 23.48 16.27 -2.47
CA LEU A 101 23.34 16.24 -1.00
C LEU A 101 24.13 17.36 -0.32
N LYS A 102 25.13 17.95 -0.98
CA LYS A 102 25.99 19.00 -0.41
C LYS A 102 26.58 18.58 0.95
N GLY A 103 26.96 17.32 1.06
CA GLY A 103 27.55 16.73 2.27
C GLY A 103 26.55 16.33 3.36
N LYS A 104 25.23 16.54 3.17
CA LYS A 104 24.18 16.21 4.14
C LYS A 104 23.20 15.20 3.54
N PRO A 105 23.27 13.92 3.93
CA PRO A 105 22.27 12.95 3.52
C PRO A 105 20.85 13.33 3.97
N ALA A 106 19.84 12.87 3.22
CA ALA A 106 18.46 13.06 3.57
C ALA A 106 18.06 12.23 4.78
N GLU A 107 17.14 12.74 5.59
CA GLU A 107 16.50 12.05 6.71
C GLU A 107 15.15 11.44 6.30
N LEU A 108 14.56 11.93 5.20
CA LEU A 108 13.39 11.37 4.54
C LEU A 108 13.51 11.61 3.03
N ILE A 109 13.21 10.58 2.24
CA ILE A 109 13.15 10.67 0.78
C ILE A 109 11.71 10.53 0.35
N ILE A 110 11.13 11.59 -0.21
CA ILE A 110 9.79 11.59 -0.78
C ILE A 110 9.91 11.47 -2.29
N ASN A 111 9.25 10.46 -2.86
CA ASN A 111 9.14 10.24 -4.30
C ASN A 111 7.68 10.47 -4.69
N GLU A 112 7.41 11.61 -5.28
CA GLU A 112 6.05 12.05 -5.66
C GLU A 112 5.88 12.03 -7.18
N VAL A 113 4.87 11.31 -7.66
CA VAL A 113 4.46 11.35 -9.06
C VAL A 113 3.47 12.50 -9.24
N THR A 114 3.81 13.43 -10.15
CA THR A 114 3.02 14.65 -10.43
C THR A 114 2.28 14.59 -11.75
N SER A 115 2.48 13.51 -12.53
CA SER A 115 1.75 13.22 -13.77
C SER A 115 0.43 12.47 -13.50
N GLY A 116 -0.27 12.09 -14.58
CA GLY A 116 -1.44 11.20 -14.52
C GLY A 116 -1.09 9.70 -14.53
N ASN A 117 0.19 9.31 -14.47
CA ASN A 117 0.62 7.93 -14.62
C ASN A 117 0.61 7.20 -13.27
N ARG A 118 0.22 5.93 -13.29
CA ARG A 118 0.32 5.03 -12.13
C ARG A 118 1.76 4.58 -11.92
N SER A 119 2.07 4.11 -10.71
CA SER A 119 3.36 3.49 -10.38
C SER A 119 3.23 1.97 -10.27
N GLU A 120 4.19 1.25 -10.87
CA GLU A 120 4.34 -0.20 -10.74
C GLU A 120 5.68 -0.54 -10.09
N LEU A 121 5.63 -1.23 -8.97
CA LEU A 121 6.79 -1.63 -8.19
C LEU A 121 6.90 -3.16 -8.24
N LYS A 122 7.85 -3.67 -9.04
CA LYS A 122 8.06 -5.10 -9.29
C LYS A 122 9.37 -5.63 -8.72
N GLY A 123 10.22 -4.76 -8.24
CA GLY A 123 11.53 -5.10 -7.72
C GLY A 123 11.84 -4.34 -6.43
N ARG A 124 13.05 -4.55 -5.92
CA ARG A 124 13.51 -3.92 -4.69
C ARG A 124 13.99 -2.50 -4.93
N LEU A 125 13.63 -1.59 -4.03
CA LEU A 125 14.14 -0.23 -3.96
C LEU A 125 15.16 -0.13 -2.84
N GLU A 126 16.40 0.19 -3.20
CA GLU A 126 17.51 0.33 -2.25
C GLU A 126 17.81 1.79 -1.98
N VAL A 127 17.92 2.15 -0.71
CA VAL A 127 18.58 3.40 -0.31
C VAL A 127 20.07 3.11 -0.18
N PHE A 128 20.87 3.72 -1.04
CA PHE A 128 22.33 3.59 -0.98
C PHE A 128 22.92 4.69 -0.10
N GLY A 129 23.75 4.31 0.84
CA GLY A 129 24.40 5.22 1.81
C GLY A 129 23.64 5.30 3.13
N ASN A 130 23.32 6.50 3.57
CA ASN A 130 22.65 6.69 4.85
C ASN A 130 21.24 6.12 4.85
N LYS A 131 20.98 5.24 5.79
CA LYS A 131 19.66 4.64 6.02
C LYS A 131 18.63 5.72 6.32
N THR A 132 17.53 5.73 5.58
CA THR A 132 16.48 6.74 5.77
C THR A 132 15.11 6.24 5.32
N GLY A 133 14.06 6.87 5.82
CA GLY A 133 12.68 6.59 5.42
C GLY A 133 12.41 6.92 3.95
N VAL A 134 11.56 6.11 3.32
CA VAL A 134 11.14 6.29 1.93
C VAL A 134 9.63 6.40 1.86
N MET A 135 9.15 7.42 1.17
CA MET A 135 7.74 7.58 0.80
C MET A 135 7.62 7.54 -0.72
N ILE A 136 6.66 6.75 -1.22
CA ILE A 136 6.22 6.78 -2.62
C ILE A 136 4.79 7.27 -2.63
N ALA A 137 4.58 8.44 -3.23
CA ALA A 137 3.29 9.12 -3.29
C ALA A 137 2.82 9.24 -4.74
N ASN A 138 1.70 8.58 -5.05
CA ASN A 138 1.11 8.65 -6.38
C ASN A 138 -0.42 8.65 -6.28
N PRO A 139 -1.09 9.80 -6.48
CA PRO A 139 -2.55 9.89 -6.38
C PRO A 139 -3.29 9.09 -7.44
N ASN A 140 -2.61 8.68 -8.51
CA ASN A 140 -3.20 7.85 -9.57
C ASN A 140 -3.22 6.36 -9.20
N GLY A 141 -2.49 5.96 -8.17
CA GLY A 141 -2.40 4.60 -7.66
C GLY A 141 -1.01 3.98 -7.77
N ILE A 142 -0.80 2.97 -6.95
CA ILE A 142 0.45 2.20 -6.85
C ILE A 142 0.10 0.72 -6.90
N THR A 143 0.79 -0.04 -7.74
CA THR A 143 0.77 -1.49 -7.72
C THR A 143 2.13 -1.98 -7.23
N CYS A 144 2.14 -2.76 -6.15
CA CYS A 144 3.31 -3.47 -5.66
C CYS A 144 3.12 -4.96 -5.96
N ASP A 145 3.93 -5.49 -6.85
CA ASP A 145 3.87 -6.89 -7.25
C ASP A 145 5.28 -7.49 -7.24
N GLY A 146 5.70 -7.95 -6.07
CA GLY A 146 7.06 -8.38 -5.80
C GLY A 146 7.97 -7.25 -5.37
N CYS A 147 7.44 -6.15 -4.87
CA CYS A 147 8.24 -5.05 -4.37
C CYS A 147 8.85 -5.37 -3.00
N GLY A 148 10.01 -4.80 -2.74
CA GLY A 148 10.72 -4.87 -1.48
C GLY A 148 11.60 -3.66 -1.28
N PHE A 149 12.21 -3.54 -0.10
CA PHE A 149 12.93 -2.34 0.30
C PHE A 149 14.20 -2.71 1.03
N ILE A 150 15.28 -1.99 0.73
CA ILE A 150 16.61 -2.24 1.28
C ILE A 150 17.14 -0.96 1.92
N ASN A 151 17.68 -1.08 3.13
CA ASN A 151 18.32 0.01 3.87
C ASN A 151 17.39 1.20 4.14
N THR A 152 16.13 0.90 4.49
CA THR A 152 15.17 1.92 4.93
C THR A 152 14.43 1.45 6.19
N PRO A 153 14.33 2.29 7.24
CA PRO A 153 13.62 1.92 8.47
C PRO A 153 12.10 2.05 8.32
N SER A 154 11.62 2.86 7.41
CA SER A 154 10.19 3.08 7.18
C SER A 154 9.87 3.23 5.70
N VAL A 155 8.77 2.60 5.29
CA VAL A 155 8.24 2.65 3.94
C VAL A 155 6.80 3.14 4.02
N THR A 156 6.48 4.16 3.24
CA THR A 156 5.11 4.64 3.07
C THR A 156 4.73 4.55 1.60
N LEU A 157 3.68 3.78 1.29
CA LEU A 157 3.01 3.77 0.00
C LEU A 157 1.72 4.55 0.14
N THR A 158 1.56 5.62 -0.63
CA THR A 158 0.39 6.49 -0.47
C THR A 158 -0.16 7.00 -1.79
N THR A 159 -1.48 7.11 -1.86
CA THR A 159 -2.17 7.87 -2.92
C THR A 159 -2.47 9.31 -2.49
N GLY A 160 -1.98 9.70 -1.33
CA GLY A 160 -2.07 11.06 -0.83
C GLY A 160 -1.07 12.00 -1.49
N LYS A 161 -1.41 13.28 -1.46
CA LYS A 161 -0.51 14.35 -1.88
C LYS A 161 0.20 14.92 -0.66
N PRO A 162 1.55 14.93 -0.64
CA PRO A 162 2.30 15.53 0.46
C PRO A 162 2.01 17.03 0.61
N GLN A 163 1.81 17.44 1.85
CA GLN A 163 1.63 18.83 2.24
C GLN A 163 2.78 19.23 3.17
N PHE A 164 3.41 20.35 2.89
CA PHE A 164 4.55 20.86 3.65
C PHE A 164 4.18 22.09 4.42
N ASP A 165 4.76 22.28 5.59
CA ASP A 165 4.64 23.51 6.35
C ASP A 165 5.59 24.60 5.81
N LYS A 166 5.56 25.77 6.44
CA LYS A 166 6.38 26.92 6.03
C LYS A 166 7.89 26.68 6.19
N GLN A 167 8.29 25.73 7.03
CA GLN A 167 9.67 25.33 7.25
C GLN A 167 10.12 24.20 6.33
N GLY A 168 9.22 23.69 5.48
CA GLY A 168 9.50 22.58 4.57
C GLY A 168 9.40 21.19 5.21
N ALA A 169 8.92 21.08 6.45
CA ALA A 169 8.65 19.80 7.07
C ALA A 169 7.35 19.19 6.51
N LEU A 170 7.28 17.87 6.47
CA LEU A 170 6.07 17.17 6.05
C LEU A 170 4.98 17.36 7.11
N ASP A 171 3.93 18.07 6.75
CA ASP A 171 2.80 18.37 7.62
C ASP A 171 1.74 17.28 7.57
N ALA A 172 1.31 16.92 6.38
CA ALA A 172 0.24 15.94 6.18
C ALA A 172 0.29 15.28 4.80
N LEU A 173 -0.51 14.22 4.65
CA LEU A 173 -0.95 13.68 3.37
C LEU A 173 -2.43 13.98 3.17
N GLU A 174 -2.81 14.48 2.01
CA GLU A 174 -4.21 14.59 1.60
C GLU A 174 -4.55 13.49 0.61
N VAL A 175 -5.34 12.52 1.06
CA VAL A 175 -5.82 11.40 0.26
C VAL A 175 -7.24 11.71 -0.20
N LYS A 176 -7.46 11.80 -1.51
CA LYS A 176 -8.80 12.03 -2.09
C LYS A 176 -9.24 10.91 -3.01
N LYS A 177 -8.30 10.18 -3.58
CA LYS A 177 -8.53 9.12 -4.58
C LYS A 177 -7.42 8.09 -4.56
N GLY A 178 -7.55 7.10 -5.44
CA GLY A 178 -6.50 6.14 -5.75
C GLY A 178 -6.49 4.92 -4.84
N ALA A 179 -5.94 3.84 -5.37
CA ALA A 179 -5.78 2.58 -4.67
C ALA A 179 -4.34 2.10 -4.69
N VAL A 180 -3.95 1.43 -3.61
CA VAL A 180 -2.74 0.61 -3.56
C VAL A 180 -3.16 -0.84 -3.82
N ILE A 181 -2.55 -1.47 -4.81
CA ILE A 181 -2.80 -2.85 -5.18
C ILE A 181 -1.56 -3.66 -4.85
N ILE A 182 -1.72 -4.68 -4.02
CA ILE A 182 -0.68 -5.67 -3.78
C ILE A 182 -0.93 -6.84 -4.71
N GLY A 183 -0.06 -7.02 -5.69
CA GLY A 183 -0.15 -8.10 -6.67
C GLY A 183 0.20 -9.46 -6.08
N GLY A 184 0.06 -10.51 -6.89
CA GLY A 184 0.24 -11.90 -6.44
C GLY A 184 1.63 -12.21 -5.88
N ASN A 185 2.68 -11.50 -6.31
CA ASN A 185 4.04 -11.65 -5.77
C ASN A 185 4.26 -10.88 -4.45
N GLY A 186 3.28 -10.13 -3.98
CA GLY A 186 3.25 -9.53 -2.67
C GLY A 186 4.17 -8.32 -2.46
N LEU A 187 4.23 -7.89 -1.21
CA LEU A 187 5.12 -6.85 -0.69
C LEU A 187 6.00 -7.46 0.40
N ASP A 188 7.31 -7.39 0.22
CA ASP A 188 8.29 -7.75 1.24
C ASP A 188 8.78 -6.50 1.98
N GLY A 189 8.17 -6.23 3.12
CA GLY A 189 8.51 -5.13 4.01
C GLY A 189 9.28 -5.55 5.25
N ALA A 190 9.71 -6.82 5.35
CA ALA A 190 10.36 -7.36 6.55
C ALA A 190 11.70 -6.70 6.88
N GLY A 191 12.35 -6.06 5.91
CA GLY A 191 13.59 -5.29 6.09
C GLY A 191 13.39 -3.91 6.74
N ALA A 192 12.16 -3.41 6.83
CA ALA A 192 11.82 -2.13 7.45
C ALA A 192 11.16 -2.34 8.81
N GLU A 193 11.31 -1.36 9.72
CA GLU A 193 10.61 -1.39 11.00
C GLU A 193 9.12 -1.08 10.83
N TYR A 194 8.77 -0.18 9.90
CA TYR A 194 7.41 0.28 9.65
C TYR A 194 7.06 0.22 8.17
N VAL A 195 5.90 -0.32 7.87
CA VAL A 195 5.26 -0.25 6.55
C VAL A 195 3.89 0.39 6.73
N ASP A 196 3.69 1.53 6.08
CA ASP A 196 2.44 2.28 6.08
C ASP A 196 1.85 2.29 4.67
N VAL A 197 0.58 1.93 4.56
CA VAL A 197 -0.21 2.05 3.34
C VAL A 197 -1.33 3.07 3.60
N ILE A 198 -1.19 4.24 3.01
CA ILE A 198 -2.11 5.37 3.22
C ILE A 198 -2.75 5.69 1.88
N SER A 199 -3.98 5.23 1.67
CA SER A 199 -4.68 5.31 0.40
C SER A 199 -6.18 5.40 0.60
N ARG A 200 -6.92 5.72 -0.46
CA ARG A 200 -8.38 5.68 -0.36
C ARG A 200 -8.91 4.26 -0.28
N ALA A 201 -8.28 3.34 -1.02
CA ALA A 201 -8.58 1.92 -0.99
C ALA A 201 -7.32 1.09 -1.17
N THR A 202 -7.37 -0.16 -0.74
CA THR A 202 -6.29 -1.15 -0.91
C THR A 202 -6.88 -2.49 -1.36
N GLU A 203 -6.27 -3.11 -2.37
CA GLU A 203 -6.61 -4.45 -2.83
C GLU A 203 -5.43 -5.39 -2.57
N LEU A 204 -5.69 -6.52 -1.94
CA LEU A 204 -4.70 -7.52 -1.58
C LEU A 204 -4.89 -8.79 -2.42
N ASN A 205 -4.18 -8.91 -3.54
CA ASN A 205 -4.12 -10.12 -4.36
C ASN A 205 -2.97 -11.03 -3.93
N GLY A 206 -2.02 -10.50 -3.20
CA GLY A 206 -0.88 -11.20 -2.60
C GLY A 206 -0.72 -10.80 -1.14
N LYS A 207 0.37 -11.27 -0.53
CA LYS A 207 0.65 -11.10 0.89
C LYS A 207 1.51 -9.87 1.14
N ILE A 208 1.22 -9.16 2.23
CA ILE A 208 2.13 -8.18 2.82
C ILE A 208 2.85 -8.86 3.98
N ASN A 209 4.19 -8.84 3.95
CA ASN A 209 5.03 -9.20 5.09
C ASN A 209 5.68 -7.93 5.65
N ALA A 210 5.55 -7.71 6.94
CA ALA A 210 6.10 -6.52 7.60
C ALA A 210 6.42 -6.79 9.08
N LYS A 211 7.16 -5.90 9.72
CA LYS A 211 7.33 -5.91 11.18
C LYS A 211 6.16 -5.19 11.85
N THR A 212 5.94 -3.93 11.53
CA THR A 212 4.75 -3.18 11.95
C THR A 212 4.04 -2.68 10.69
N LEU A 213 2.80 -3.11 10.50
CA LEU A 213 1.97 -2.76 9.35
C LEU A 213 0.81 -1.88 9.80
N THR A 214 0.68 -0.72 9.17
CA THR A 214 -0.45 0.17 9.36
C THR A 214 -1.09 0.48 8.01
N LEU A 215 -2.41 0.26 7.91
CA LEU A 215 -3.23 0.69 6.78
C LEU A 215 -4.16 1.80 7.25
N THR A 216 -4.08 2.95 6.60
CA THR A 216 -5.00 4.08 6.82
C THR A 216 -5.74 4.34 5.51
N GLN A 217 -7.04 4.05 5.52
CA GLN A 217 -7.85 4.00 4.31
C GLN A 217 -8.99 5.01 4.36
N GLY A 218 -9.37 5.51 3.20
CA GLY A 218 -10.42 6.49 3.02
C GLY A 218 -9.90 7.84 2.53
N ALA A 219 -10.83 8.73 2.17
CA ALA A 219 -10.51 10.11 1.85
C ALA A 219 -10.21 10.86 3.15
N ASN A 220 -8.93 11.15 3.39
CA ASN A 220 -8.44 11.65 4.66
C ASN A 220 -7.34 12.69 4.49
N ARG A 221 -7.26 13.60 5.46
CA ARG A 221 -6.04 14.31 5.78
C ARG A 221 -5.34 13.59 6.95
N VAL A 222 -4.16 13.05 6.69
CA VAL A 222 -3.35 12.33 7.67
C VAL A 222 -2.22 13.23 8.13
N SER A 223 -2.24 13.67 9.39
CA SER A 223 -1.23 14.56 9.96
C SER A 223 0.01 13.79 10.41
N PHE A 224 1.19 14.31 10.07
CA PHE A 224 2.47 13.80 10.57
C PHE A 224 2.93 14.50 11.85
N LYS A 225 2.27 15.60 12.25
CA LYS A 225 2.62 16.33 13.47
C LYS A 225 2.05 15.68 14.72
N ASP A 226 0.79 15.24 14.65
CA ASP A 226 0.05 14.68 15.80
C ASP A 226 -0.57 13.30 15.50
N GLY A 227 -0.39 12.76 14.30
CA GLY A 227 -0.93 11.47 13.89
C GLY A 227 -2.45 11.45 13.69
N THR A 228 -3.13 12.60 13.70
CA THR A 228 -4.58 12.65 13.51
C THR A 228 -4.98 12.28 12.08
N VAL A 229 -6.09 11.57 11.96
CA VAL A 229 -6.70 11.19 10.68
C VAL A 229 -8.07 11.86 10.62
N LYS A 230 -8.22 12.83 9.73
CA LYS A 230 -9.47 13.58 9.54
C LYS A 230 -10.07 13.25 8.19
N PRO A 231 -11.32 12.75 8.14
CA PRO A 231 -12.03 12.59 6.88
C PRO A 231 -12.16 13.92 6.12
N ILE A 232 -11.95 13.86 4.82
CA ILE A 232 -12.13 14.97 3.88
C ILE A 232 -13.02 14.54 2.71
N ALA A 233 -13.43 15.47 1.88
CA ALA A 233 -14.16 15.15 0.66
C ALA A 233 -13.26 14.37 -0.31
N GLY A 234 -13.73 13.21 -0.78
CA GLY A 234 -13.08 12.44 -1.81
C GLY A 234 -13.40 12.93 -3.21
N GLU A 235 -12.57 12.57 -4.18
CA GLU A 235 -12.78 12.80 -5.61
C GLU A 235 -13.44 11.56 -6.25
N GLY A 236 -14.50 11.79 -7.02
CA GLY A 236 -15.23 10.72 -7.70
C GLY A 236 -16.05 9.84 -6.75
N ALA A 237 -16.47 8.68 -7.26
CA ALA A 237 -17.28 7.74 -6.50
C ALA A 237 -16.51 7.12 -5.32
N LYS A 238 -17.23 6.86 -4.23
CA LYS A 238 -16.66 6.07 -3.12
C LYS A 238 -16.31 4.66 -3.60
N PRO A 239 -15.20 4.08 -3.16
CA PRO A 239 -14.92 2.67 -3.41
C PRO A 239 -15.97 1.79 -2.72
N GLN A 240 -16.21 0.59 -3.24
CA GLN A 240 -17.10 -0.38 -2.58
C GLN A 240 -16.48 -0.90 -1.28
N LEU A 241 -15.18 -1.15 -1.29
CA LEU A 241 -14.40 -1.62 -0.16
C LEU A 241 -13.15 -0.75 0.03
N ALA A 242 -12.86 -0.40 1.28
CA ALA A 242 -11.63 0.28 1.65
C ALA A 242 -10.43 -0.67 1.64
N VAL A 243 -10.63 -1.94 2.02
CA VAL A 243 -9.67 -3.04 1.85
C VAL A 243 -10.42 -4.25 1.32
N ASP A 244 -9.88 -4.86 0.28
CA ASP A 244 -10.42 -6.07 -0.32
C ASP A 244 -9.33 -7.12 -0.46
N THR A 245 -9.39 -8.16 0.35
CA THR A 245 -8.46 -9.30 0.29
C THR A 245 -9.04 -10.37 -0.63
N LYS A 246 -8.32 -10.69 -1.69
CA LYS A 246 -8.63 -11.80 -2.60
C LYS A 246 -8.12 -13.13 -2.02
N ALA A 247 -8.41 -14.23 -2.70
CA ALA A 247 -8.17 -15.59 -2.21
C ALA A 247 -6.73 -15.87 -1.74
N LEU A 248 -5.73 -15.33 -2.45
CA LEU A 248 -4.30 -15.50 -2.13
C LEU A 248 -3.71 -14.32 -1.36
N GLY A 249 -4.50 -13.30 -1.09
CA GLY A 249 -4.09 -12.12 -0.34
C GLY A 249 -4.05 -12.35 1.16
N GLY A 250 -3.33 -11.49 1.86
CA GLY A 250 -3.25 -11.53 3.31
C GLY A 250 -2.26 -10.52 3.88
N MET A 251 -2.22 -10.46 5.19
CA MET A 251 -1.29 -9.60 5.95
C MET A 251 -0.62 -10.43 7.03
N TYR A 252 0.71 -10.42 7.04
CA TYR A 252 1.55 -11.07 8.04
C TYR A 252 2.53 -10.05 8.59
N ALA A 253 2.38 -9.71 9.84
CA ALA A 253 3.26 -8.72 10.48
C ALA A 253 3.44 -9.00 11.97
N GLY A 254 4.43 -8.39 12.59
CA GLY A 254 4.58 -8.44 14.04
C GLY A 254 3.41 -7.76 14.75
N LYS A 255 2.93 -6.64 14.19
CA LYS A 255 1.77 -5.88 14.65
C LYS A 255 0.99 -5.35 13.45
N ILE A 256 -0.34 -5.34 13.52
CA ILE A 256 -1.21 -4.85 12.45
C ILE A 256 -2.22 -3.84 13.01
N ARG A 257 -2.31 -2.70 12.36
CA ARG A 257 -3.34 -1.70 12.58
C ARG A 257 -4.00 -1.32 11.26
N LEU A 258 -5.32 -1.28 11.24
CA LEU A 258 -6.12 -0.79 10.12
C LEU A 258 -7.15 0.20 10.61
N VAL A 259 -7.22 1.35 9.93
CA VAL A 259 -8.24 2.37 10.13
C VAL A 259 -8.85 2.69 8.77
N ALA A 260 -10.17 2.50 8.62
CA ALA A 260 -10.93 2.86 7.43
C ALA A 260 -12.04 3.84 7.84
N THR A 261 -12.03 5.04 7.28
CA THR A 261 -12.78 6.17 7.84
C THR A 261 -14.05 6.52 7.08
N GLU A 262 -14.18 6.11 5.81
CA GLU A 262 -15.35 6.50 5.00
C GLU A 262 -16.60 5.75 5.43
N ALA A 263 -17.63 6.49 5.81
CA ALA A 263 -18.91 5.94 6.21
C ALA A 263 -19.56 5.15 5.06
N GLY A 264 -20.08 3.96 5.39
CA GLY A 264 -20.71 3.06 4.44
C GLY A 264 -19.75 2.26 3.55
N VAL A 265 -18.45 2.51 3.63
CA VAL A 265 -17.41 1.74 2.94
C VAL A 265 -16.92 0.64 3.85
N GLY A 266 -17.09 -0.61 3.44
CA GLY A 266 -16.70 -1.77 4.22
C GLY A 266 -15.26 -2.21 3.97
N VAL A 267 -14.84 -3.24 4.71
CA VAL A 267 -13.59 -3.95 4.50
C VAL A 267 -13.85 -5.45 4.46
N ASN A 268 -13.12 -6.15 3.59
CA ASN A 268 -13.12 -7.59 3.46
C ASN A 268 -11.71 -8.10 3.73
N LEU A 269 -11.51 -8.74 4.87
CA LEU A 269 -10.20 -9.18 5.35
C LEU A 269 -10.13 -10.70 5.46
N SER A 270 -9.10 -11.28 4.85
CA SER A 270 -8.77 -12.70 4.96
C SER A 270 -7.29 -12.87 5.25
N ASN A 271 -6.93 -13.93 5.97
CA ASN A 271 -5.54 -14.32 6.21
C ASN A 271 -4.73 -13.20 6.86
N VAL A 272 -5.21 -12.72 7.99
CA VAL A 272 -4.58 -11.65 8.78
C VAL A 272 -3.94 -12.26 10.01
N THR A 273 -2.62 -12.19 10.12
CA THR A 273 -1.88 -12.79 11.22
C THR A 273 -0.87 -11.79 11.80
N SER A 274 -0.95 -11.55 13.10
CA SER A 274 0.15 -10.92 13.83
C SER A 274 0.98 -11.95 14.56
N THR A 275 2.31 -11.79 14.53
CA THR A 275 3.27 -12.78 15.03
C THR A 275 3.88 -12.41 16.36
N GLN A 276 3.74 -11.17 16.81
CA GLN A 276 4.38 -10.67 18.05
C GLN A 276 3.41 -9.91 18.95
N ARG A 277 2.54 -9.09 18.38
CA ARG A 277 1.68 -8.15 19.13
C ARG A 277 0.23 -8.25 18.67
N ASP A 278 -0.52 -7.19 18.92
CA ASP A 278 -1.94 -7.09 18.65
C ASP A 278 -2.29 -6.84 17.19
N ILE A 279 -3.55 -7.11 16.89
CA ILE A 279 -4.25 -6.65 15.70
C ILE A 279 -5.35 -5.69 16.14
N SER A 280 -5.39 -4.50 15.55
CA SER A 280 -6.43 -3.51 15.75
C SER A 280 -7.05 -3.14 14.41
N LEU A 281 -8.36 -3.41 14.26
CA LEU A 281 -9.12 -3.16 13.05
C LEU A 281 -10.28 -2.23 13.38
N THR A 282 -10.30 -1.04 12.76
CA THR A 282 -11.34 -0.04 12.95
C THR A 282 -11.88 0.40 11.60
N THR A 283 -13.19 0.32 11.41
CA THR A 283 -13.85 0.79 10.20
C THR A 283 -15.12 1.55 10.53
N ALA A 284 -15.45 2.55 9.72
CA ALA A 284 -16.73 3.24 9.78
C ALA A 284 -17.88 2.45 9.08
N GLY A 285 -17.56 1.35 8.41
CA GLY A 285 -18.50 0.50 7.69
C GLY A 285 -18.59 -0.92 8.25
N LYS A 286 -19.00 -1.84 7.39
CA LYS A 286 -19.04 -3.28 7.67
C LYS A 286 -17.66 -3.89 7.55
N ILE A 287 -17.31 -4.75 8.49
CA ILE A 287 -16.10 -5.56 8.44
C ILE A 287 -16.45 -7.04 8.30
N THR A 288 -15.91 -7.66 7.26
CA THR A 288 -16.06 -9.11 7.00
C THR A 288 -14.70 -9.76 7.22
N LEU A 289 -14.67 -10.80 8.04
CA LEU A 289 -13.44 -11.45 8.49
C LEU A 289 -13.42 -12.94 8.16
N SER A 290 -12.25 -13.42 7.73
CA SER A 290 -11.96 -14.84 7.54
C SER A 290 -10.49 -15.11 7.87
N ASN A 291 -10.22 -16.08 8.76
CA ASN A 291 -8.88 -16.49 9.17
C ASN A 291 -8.03 -15.32 9.70
N VAL A 292 -8.35 -14.88 10.89
CA VAL A 292 -7.64 -13.82 11.62
C VAL A 292 -7.03 -14.42 12.88
N LYS A 293 -5.72 -14.21 13.08
CA LYS A 293 -5.00 -14.64 14.28
C LYS A 293 -4.12 -13.54 14.82
N ALA A 294 -4.39 -13.12 16.06
CA ALA A 294 -3.54 -12.19 16.79
C ALA A 294 -2.69 -12.92 17.84
N GLN A 295 -1.41 -12.60 17.90
CA GLN A 295 -0.48 -13.19 18.89
C GLN A 295 -0.76 -12.71 20.31
N THR A 296 -1.35 -11.55 20.47
CA THR A 296 -1.83 -11.04 21.76
C THR A 296 -3.31 -10.67 21.65
N ASP A 297 -3.65 -9.39 21.67
CA ASP A 297 -5.03 -8.93 21.63
C ASP A 297 -5.54 -8.77 20.20
N LEU A 298 -6.81 -9.05 20.00
CA LEU A 298 -7.54 -8.77 18.77
C LEU A 298 -8.69 -7.80 19.10
N ASN A 299 -8.58 -6.57 18.59
CA ASN A 299 -9.56 -5.52 18.78
C ASN A 299 -10.19 -5.18 17.43
N ILE A 300 -11.50 -5.37 17.32
CA ILE A 300 -12.27 -5.12 16.11
C ILE A 300 -13.41 -4.18 16.42
N SER A 301 -13.48 -3.07 15.70
CA SER A 301 -14.53 -2.08 15.81
C SER A 301 -15.06 -1.71 14.44
N GLY A 302 -16.38 -1.71 14.28
CA GLY A 302 -17.04 -1.36 13.04
C GLY A 302 -18.53 -1.08 13.24
N ARG A 303 -19.23 -0.74 12.18
CA ARG A 303 -20.68 -0.63 12.20
C ARG A 303 -21.33 -2.01 12.30
N GLU A 304 -20.81 -2.95 11.55
CA GLU A 304 -21.23 -4.35 11.52
C GLU A 304 -19.98 -5.23 11.43
N ILE A 305 -19.93 -6.28 12.21
CA ILE A 305 -18.88 -7.30 12.18
C ILE A 305 -19.50 -8.62 11.75
N VAL A 306 -18.98 -9.20 10.67
CA VAL A 306 -19.37 -10.54 10.18
C VAL A 306 -18.12 -11.40 10.10
N THR A 307 -18.13 -12.55 10.75
CA THR A 307 -17.10 -13.58 10.57
C THR A 307 -17.66 -14.71 9.71
N LEU A 308 -16.86 -15.22 8.79
CA LEU A 308 -17.33 -16.19 7.80
C LEU A 308 -17.30 -17.64 8.31
N ALA A 309 -18.29 -18.42 7.89
CA ALA A 309 -18.35 -19.84 8.18
C ALA A 309 -17.12 -20.58 7.62
N GLY A 310 -16.67 -21.60 8.32
CA GLY A 310 -15.50 -22.39 7.92
C GLY A 310 -14.16 -21.71 8.17
N SER A 311 -14.16 -20.52 8.79
CA SER A 311 -12.95 -19.77 9.14
C SER A 311 -12.70 -19.76 10.65
N SER A 312 -11.51 -19.30 11.03
CA SER A 312 -11.09 -19.13 12.42
C SER A 312 -10.74 -17.66 12.71
N VAL A 313 -11.26 -17.14 13.82
CA VAL A 313 -10.89 -15.81 14.35
C VAL A 313 -10.36 -16.04 15.77
N ARG A 314 -9.08 -15.74 15.99
CA ARG A 314 -8.39 -16.13 17.21
C ARG A 314 -7.53 -15.02 17.78
N ALA A 315 -7.62 -14.82 19.09
CA ALA A 315 -6.69 -14.05 19.90
C ALA A 315 -5.99 -14.97 20.90
N GLU A 316 -4.66 -14.89 20.96
CA GLU A 316 -3.90 -15.67 21.96
C GLU A 316 -4.03 -15.05 23.38
N ARG A 317 -4.58 -13.84 23.47
CA ARG A 317 -4.91 -13.19 24.73
C ARG A 317 -6.38 -12.71 24.70
N ASP A 318 -6.64 -11.44 24.63
CA ASP A 318 -7.99 -10.88 24.72
C ASP A 318 -8.59 -10.57 23.34
N LEU A 319 -9.90 -10.80 23.20
CA LEU A 319 -10.65 -10.45 22.01
C LEU A 319 -11.74 -9.46 22.37
N THR A 320 -11.78 -8.35 21.65
CA THR A 320 -12.83 -7.33 21.80
C THR A 320 -13.50 -7.08 20.46
N LEU A 321 -14.83 -7.21 20.43
CA LEU A 321 -15.68 -6.87 19.30
C LEU A 321 -16.60 -5.73 19.71
N ALA A 322 -16.59 -4.63 18.94
CA ALA A 322 -17.46 -3.48 19.16
C ALA A 322 -18.15 -3.09 17.85
N ALA A 323 -19.47 -3.23 17.79
CA ALA A 323 -20.26 -2.90 16.62
C ALA A 323 -21.73 -2.68 16.97
N THR A 324 -22.54 -2.16 16.05
CA THR A 324 -24.00 -2.19 16.21
C THR A 324 -24.51 -3.62 16.12
N THR A 325 -23.99 -4.39 15.16
CA THR A 325 -24.35 -5.80 14.98
C THR A 325 -23.10 -6.67 14.84
N VAL A 326 -23.11 -7.84 15.48
CA VAL A 326 -22.09 -8.87 15.36
C VAL A 326 -22.76 -10.16 14.89
N ASP A 327 -22.35 -10.69 13.75
CA ASP A 327 -22.78 -11.98 13.21
C ASP A 327 -21.58 -12.92 13.14
N ASN A 328 -21.44 -13.76 14.15
CA ASN A 328 -20.37 -14.75 14.21
C ASN A 328 -20.81 -16.06 13.59
N ARG A 329 -20.12 -16.46 12.51
CA ARG A 329 -20.32 -17.74 11.83
C ARG A 329 -19.05 -18.60 11.85
N SER A 330 -17.95 -18.05 12.35
CA SER A 330 -16.63 -18.70 12.43
C SER A 330 -16.45 -19.49 13.73
N SER A 331 -15.31 -20.18 13.80
CA SER A 331 -14.76 -20.61 15.09
C SER A 331 -13.98 -19.43 15.69
N THR A 332 -14.52 -18.86 16.75
CA THR A 332 -13.95 -17.67 17.43
C THR A 332 -13.39 -18.07 18.78
N THR A 333 -12.10 -17.78 19.01
CA THR A 333 -11.40 -18.17 20.23
C THR A 333 -10.63 -16.99 20.83
N ALA A 334 -10.81 -16.79 22.13
CA ALA A 334 -9.95 -15.95 22.96
C ALA A 334 -9.34 -16.81 24.06
N HIS A 335 -8.02 -16.86 24.16
CA HIS A 335 -7.36 -17.58 25.26
C HIS A 335 -7.45 -16.82 26.61
N GLY A 336 -7.69 -15.52 26.54
CA GLY A 336 -8.01 -14.67 27.69
C GLY A 336 -9.48 -14.30 27.73
N ASP A 337 -9.74 -13.03 27.98
CA ASP A 337 -11.08 -12.47 28.04
C ASP A 337 -11.69 -12.23 26.65
N MET A 338 -13.00 -12.46 26.55
CA MET A 338 -13.79 -12.05 25.38
C MET A 338 -14.76 -10.94 25.82
N ARG A 339 -14.72 -9.83 25.09
CA ARG A 339 -15.62 -8.68 25.31
C ARG A 339 -16.37 -8.37 24.04
N VAL A 340 -17.69 -8.30 24.14
CA VAL A 340 -18.56 -7.97 23.01
C VAL A 340 -19.45 -6.80 23.38
N PHE A 341 -19.33 -5.72 22.62
CA PHE A 341 -20.16 -4.51 22.74
C PHE A 341 -21.01 -4.38 21.48
N ALA A 342 -22.28 -4.77 21.56
CA ALA A 342 -23.18 -4.74 20.41
C ALA A 342 -24.62 -4.57 20.83
N SER A 343 -25.44 -3.98 19.95
CA SER A 343 -26.90 -3.92 20.13
C SER A 343 -27.56 -5.26 19.78
N THR A 344 -26.99 -5.98 18.82
CA THR A 344 -27.49 -7.29 18.37
C THR A 344 -26.31 -8.22 18.12
N VAL A 345 -26.37 -9.42 18.67
CA VAL A 345 -25.40 -10.49 18.47
C VAL A 345 -26.12 -11.72 17.94
N ARG A 346 -25.67 -12.23 16.81
CA ARG A 346 -26.05 -13.52 16.25
C ARG A 346 -24.82 -14.44 16.24
N ASN A 347 -24.98 -15.63 16.76
CA ASN A 347 -23.93 -16.63 16.77
C ASN A 347 -24.45 -17.95 16.16
N THR A 348 -23.92 -18.30 15.02
CA THR A 348 -24.16 -19.61 14.36
C THR A 348 -22.86 -20.41 14.24
N GLY A 349 -21.73 -19.83 14.68
CA GLY A 349 -20.43 -20.49 14.77
C GLY A 349 -20.18 -21.04 16.17
N THR A 350 -18.91 -21.23 16.47
CA THR A 350 -18.44 -21.65 17.81
C THR A 350 -17.70 -20.52 18.50
N VAL A 351 -17.78 -20.45 19.80
CA VAL A 351 -17.09 -19.46 20.62
C VAL A 351 -16.41 -20.16 21.80
N SER A 352 -15.13 -19.89 22.00
CA SER A 352 -14.35 -20.38 23.13
C SER A 352 -13.58 -19.25 23.79
N TYR A 353 -13.65 -19.15 25.12
CA TYR A 353 -13.02 -18.09 25.91
C TYR A 353 -12.78 -18.55 27.35
N THR A 354 -11.87 -17.88 28.07
CA THR A 354 -11.67 -18.13 29.50
C THR A 354 -12.70 -17.37 30.34
N HIS A 355 -12.95 -16.07 30.04
CA HIS A 355 -14.00 -15.28 30.71
C HIS A 355 -14.77 -14.45 29.65
N LEU A 356 -16.11 -14.47 29.76
CA LEU A 356 -16.97 -13.64 28.91
C LEU A 356 -17.43 -12.39 29.65
N ARG A 357 -17.25 -11.23 29.04
CA ARG A 357 -17.90 -9.98 29.47
C ARG A 357 -18.70 -9.44 28.26
N ALA A 358 -20.02 -9.54 28.36
CA ALA A 358 -20.95 -8.99 27.40
C ALA A 358 -21.73 -7.83 28.03
N HIS A 359 -21.78 -6.69 27.34
CA HIS A 359 -22.62 -5.56 27.70
C HIS A 359 -23.67 -5.35 26.61
N GLU A 360 -24.91 -5.75 26.89
CA GLU A 360 -26.06 -5.34 26.11
C GLU A 360 -26.59 -4.01 26.63
N THR A 361 -26.66 -3.01 25.80
CA THR A 361 -27.42 -1.80 26.12
C THR A 361 -28.87 -2.05 25.71
N ARG A 362 -29.67 -2.58 26.62
CA ARG A 362 -31.13 -2.64 26.43
C ARG A 362 -31.65 -1.20 26.37
N ARG A 363 -32.13 -0.78 25.21
CA ARG A 363 -33.04 0.34 25.12
C ARG A 363 -34.39 -0.18 25.58
N HIS A 364 -34.80 0.21 26.80
CA HIS A 364 -36.20 0.11 27.17
C HIS A 364 -36.99 1.04 26.26
N LEU A 365 -37.96 0.48 25.55
CA LEU A 365 -39.04 1.22 24.88
C LEU A 365 -39.93 1.82 25.94
#